data_02bf62e42df841d7c41292a69fec5ccd
#
_entry.id   02bf62e42df841d7c41292a69fec5ccd
#
_cell.length_a   1.000
_cell.length_b   1.000
_cell.length_c   1.000
_cell.angle_alpha   90.00
_cell.angle_beta   90.00
_cell.angle_gamma   90.00
#
_symmetry.space_group_name_H-M   'P 1'
#
loop_
_entity.id
_entity.type
_entity.pdbx_description
1 polymer ?
#
loop_
_entity_poly.entity_id
_entity_poly.type
_entity_poly.pdbx_seq_one_letter_code
_entity_poly.pdbx_strand_id
1 'polypeptide(L)'
;MSDIGRAADASTSVNRTGIYLAVLQLVFTLGWTTYVIYLPKLAAQVGIAPSAVILILMLDQAIFTITDTAMGIAADKIAPFVGRLGVFVGTLTTVSCAAFVALPFVAGTGPNAQAWFIALIVIWVITSSALRAPPLTLLGKHRAKPAIPFLSALAMLGYGLAGAVSPYLGVVLRNEDPRLPFVISGVVLLITALALSRVERGVARESPPPSKPTEVAKPLGRVPVIFIASMVILALGFQLHFGINSALFFLRFAEPDELQWLLPVFWIGFNIAMFPASVIVKHRGGLIVMGAAGLLGALAVLGAELAGNLNMLVVTQFVAGAAWGCMLMSAIAALAIGDSGAEGKVVGLVFSALALATFARMAAVAGGLQKLPEYAPLLQWAPVACWSVAGAGLLVIAASRAQESLQVRGV
;
A
#
# COMPACT_ATOMS: atom_id res chain seq x y z
N MET A 1 18.45 -25.16 -26.52
CA MET A 1 18.26 -23.77 -26.14
C MET A 1 19.41 -23.37 -25.25
N SER A 2 20.20 -22.38 -25.65
CA SER A 2 21.36 -21.91 -24.89
C SER A 2 20.96 -21.31 -23.55
N ASP A 3 21.84 -21.37 -22.53
CA ASP A 3 21.58 -20.78 -21.21
C ASP A 3 21.25 -19.27 -21.28
N ILE A 4 21.80 -18.60 -22.29
CA ILE A 4 21.50 -17.19 -22.60
C ILE A 4 20.01 -17.00 -22.99
N GLY A 5 19.45 -17.91 -23.80
CA GLY A 5 18.03 -17.85 -24.17
C GLY A 5 17.10 -18.03 -22.97
N ARG A 6 17.42 -18.98 -22.07
CA ARG A 6 16.64 -19.19 -20.83
C ARG A 6 16.72 -18.03 -19.86
N ALA A 7 17.88 -17.36 -19.74
CA ALA A 7 18.05 -16.20 -18.89
C ALA A 7 17.28 -14.98 -19.44
N ALA A 8 17.26 -14.79 -20.76
CA ALA A 8 16.49 -13.72 -21.41
C ALA A 8 14.98 -13.93 -21.26
N ASP A 9 14.49 -15.16 -21.44
CA ASP A 9 13.07 -15.50 -21.25
C ASP A 9 12.62 -15.28 -19.79
N ALA A 10 13.46 -15.69 -18.82
CA ALA A 10 13.17 -15.49 -17.39
C ALA A 10 13.12 -13.99 -17.01
N SER A 11 14.01 -13.16 -17.53
CA SER A 11 14.00 -11.72 -17.27
C SER A 11 12.77 -11.04 -17.89
N THR A 12 12.34 -11.46 -19.06
CA THR A 12 11.16 -10.93 -19.75
C THR A 12 9.88 -11.26 -18.97
N SER A 13 9.76 -12.45 -18.42
CA SER A 13 8.62 -12.89 -17.62
C SER A 13 8.54 -12.13 -16.28
N VAL A 14 9.67 -11.96 -15.60
CA VAL A 14 9.79 -11.16 -14.37
C VAL A 14 9.27 -9.75 -14.62
N ASN A 15 9.72 -9.08 -15.68
CA ASN A 15 9.31 -7.73 -16.01
C ASN A 15 7.80 -7.65 -16.32
N ARG A 16 7.24 -8.60 -17.07
CA ARG A 16 5.80 -8.63 -17.40
C ARG A 16 4.93 -8.73 -16.16
N THR A 17 5.28 -9.60 -15.21
CA THR A 17 4.51 -9.72 -13.95
C THR A 17 4.61 -8.46 -13.11
N GLY A 18 5.81 -7.89 -12.97
CA GLY A 18 6.01 -6.66 -12.21
C GLY A 18 5.26 -5.48 -12.80
N ILE A 19 5.31 -5.28 -14.13
CA ILE A 19 4.59 -4.21 -14.83
C ILE A 19 3.08 -4.41 -14.68
N TYR A 20 2.58 -5.64 -14.81
CA TYR A 20 1.17 -5.92 -14.61
C TYR A 20 0.71 -5.54 -13.19
N LEU A 21 1.47 -5.93 -12.16
CA LEU A 21 1.16 -5.57 -10.77
C LEU A 21 1.25 -4.05 -10.55
N ALA A 22 2.20 -3.36 -11.18
CA ALA A 22 2.29 -1.90 -11.16
C ALA A 22 1.03 -1.25 -11.74
N VAL A 23 0.57 -1.70 -12.92
CA VAL A 23 -0.65 -1.19 -13.55
C VAL A 23 -1.87 -1.46 -12.70
N LEU A 24 -1.99 -2.67 -12.13
CA LEU A 24 -3.12 -3.03 -11.25
C LEU A 24 -3.17 -2.13 -10.02
N GLN A 25 -2.03 -1.92 -9.34
CA GLN A 25 -1.94 -1.04 -8.18
C GLN A 25 -2.19 0.43 -8.53
N LEU A 26 -1.69 0.89 -9.68
CA LEU A 26 -1.95 2.24 -10.19
C LEU A 26 -3.45 2.47 -10.37
N VAL A 27 -4.10 1.62 -11.14
CA VAL A 27 -5.53 1.78 -11.49
C VAL A 27 -6.41 1.65 -10.25
N PHE A 28 -6.11 0.69 -9.36
CA PHE A 28 -6.82 0.54 -8.10
C PHE A 28 -6.69 1.78 -7.21
N THR A 29 -5.48 2.30 -7.04
CA THR A 29 -5.22 3.47 -6.18
C THR A 29 -5.82 4.75 -6.78
N LEU A 30 -5.81 4.91 -8.11
CA LEU A 30 -6.51 6.02 -8.78
C LEU A 30 -8.03 5.93 -8.62
N GLY A 31 -8.60 4.73 -8.64
CA GLY A 31 -10.02 4.51 -8.31
C GLY A 31 -10.34 4.94 -6.87
N TRP A 32 -9.48 4.59 -5.91
CA TRP A 32 -9.60 5.05 -4.53
C TRP A 32 -9.50 6.59 -4.45
N THR A 33 -8.55 7.20 -5.16
CA THR A 33 -8.41 8.67 -5.24
C THR A 33 -9.69 9.32 -5.77
N THR A 34 -10.25 8.77 -6.85
CA THR A 34 -11.52 9.24 -7.44
C THR A 34 -12.65 9.20 -6.39
N TYR A 35 -12.77 8.07 -5.67
CA TYR A 35 -13.76 7.95 -4.60
C TYR A 35 -13.59 9.02 -3.51
N VAL A 36 -12.38 9.21 -3.00
CA VAL A 36 -12.10 10.18 -1.92
C VAL A 36 -12.39 11.62 -2.36
N ILE A 37 -12.07 11.97 -3.60
CA ILE A 37 -12.32 13.31 -4.17
C ILE A 37 -13.82 13.60 -4.22
N TYR A 38 -14.63 12.64 -4.67
CA TYR A 38 -16.06 12.86 -4.89
C TYR A 38 -16.93 12.48 -3.69
N LEU A 39 -16.41 11.76 -2.71
CA LEU A 39 -17.20 11.31 -1.55
C LEU A 39 -17.98 12.44 -0.86
N PRO A 40 -17.41 13.64 -0.58
CA PRO A 40 -18.16 14.72 0.03
C PRO A 40 -19.36 15.17 -0.81
N LYS A 41 -19.17 15.28 -2.15
CA LYS A 41 -20.22 15.68 -3.09
C LYS A 41 -21.35 14.64 -3.15
N LEU A 42 -20.99 13.36 -3.28
CA LEU A 42 -21.94 12.26 -3.36
C LEU A 42 -22.70 12.05 -2.04
N ALA A 43 -22.02 12.14 -0.91
CA ALA A 43 -22.62 12.09 0.43
C ALA A 43 -23.66 13.18 0.62
N ALA A 44 -23.33 14.43 0.26
CA ALA A 44 -24.26 15.55 0.33
C ALA A 44 -25.52 15.34 -0.55
N GLN A 45 -25.38 14.74 -1.73
CA GLN A 45 -26.50 14.44 -2.62
C GLN A 45 -27.52 13.44 -2.03
N VAL A 46 -27.08 12.57 -1.13
CA VAL A 46 -27.96 11.61 -0.42
C VAL A 46 -28.31 12.08 1.01
N GLY A 47 -28.06 13.31 1.35
CA GLY A 47 -28.45 13.91 2.64
C GLY A 47 -27.51 13.59 3.81
N ILE A 48 -26.28 13.12 3.55
CA ILE A 48 -25.27 12.89 4.58
C ILE A 48 -24.55 14.18 4.90
N ALA A 49 -24.46 14.53 6.20
CA ALA A 49 -23.79 15.74 6.65
C ALA A 49 -22.28 15.72 6.33
N PRO A 50 -21.66 16.87 5.97
CA PRO A 50 -20.22 16.94 5.68
C PRO A 50 -19.34 16.41 6.81
N SER A 51 -19.73 16.60 8.08
CA SER A 51 -19.03 16.07 9.25
C SER A 51 -19.02 14.54 9.33
N ALA A 52 -19.95 13.85 8.68
CA ALA A 52 -20.03 12.39 8.66
C ALA A 52 -19.13 11.76 7.58
N VAL A 53 -18.61 12.53 6.62
CA VAL A 53 -17.75 12.03 5.56
C VAL A 53 -16.48 11.36 6.12
N ILE A 54 -15.87 11.96 7.14
CA ILE A 54 -14.69 11.37 7.78
C ILE A 54 -15.03 10.04 8.49
N LEU A 55 -16.25 9.90 9.01
CA LEU A 55 -16.71 8.65 9.65
C LEU A 55 -16.89 7.53 8.60
N ILE A 56 -17.34 7.87 7.39
CA ILE A 56 -17.41 6.92 6.26
C ILE A 56 -16.00 6.44 5.91
N LEU A 57 -15.04 7.36 5.75
CA LEU A 57 -13.65 6.99 5.48
C LEU A 57 -13.02 6.17 6.63
N MET A 58 -13.38 6.44 7.88
CA MET A 58 -12.97 5.62 9.02
C MET A 58 -13.58 4.23 8.97
N LEU A 59 -14.86 4.10 8.61
CA LEU A 59 -15.52 2.82 8.40
C LEU A 59 -14.81 2.00 7.32
N ASP A 60 -14.44 2.63 6.21
CA ASP A 60 -13.67 1.98 5.13
C ASP A 60 -12.36 1.40 5.66
N GLN A 61 -11.59 2.17 6.45
CA GLN A 61 -10.32 1.71 7.01
C GLN A 61 -10.51 0.61 8.07
N ALA A 62 -11.58 0.68 8.87
CA ALA A 62 -11.91 -0.38 9.83
C ALA A 62 -12.23 -1.70 9.10
N ILE A 63 -12.99 -1.63 8.00
CA ILE A 63 -13.28 -2.79 7.16
C ILE A 63 -11.98 -3.33 6.54
N PHE A 64 -11.15 -2.49 5.92
CA PHE A 64 -9.87 -2.91 5.35
C PHE A 64 -8.94 -3.55 6.37
N THR A 65 -8.90 -3.06 7.61
CA THR A 65 -8.09 -3.64 8.69
C THR A 65 -8.40 -5.12 8.91
N ILE A 66 -9.64 -5.53 8.71
CA ILE A 66 -10.09 -6.91 8.87
C ILE A 66 -9.98 -7.67 7.55
N THR A 67 -10.51 -7.09 6.48
CA THR A 67 -10.70 -7.80 5.20
C THR A 67 -9.41 -8.02 4.43
N ASP A 68 -8.40 -7.17 4.56
CA ASP A 68 -7.11 -7.38 3.90
C ASP A 68 -6.41 -8.66 4.37
N THR A 69 -6.39 -8.88 5.69
CA THR A 69 -5.87 -10.13 6.26
C THR A 69 -6.73 -11.34 5.85
N ALA A 70 -8.05 -11.21 5.89
CA ALA A 70 -8.97 -12.28 5.49
C ALA A 70 -8.79 -12.67 4.01
N MET A 71 -8.64 -11.69 3.12
CA MET A 71 -8.39 -11.91 1.69
C MET A 71 -7.01 -12.51 1.43
N GLY A 72 -5.99 -12.12 2.21
CA GLY A 72 -4.68 -12.74 2.17
C GLY A 72 -4.72 -14.22 2.56
N ILE A 73 -5.43 -14.57 3.63
CA ILE A 73 -5.63 -15.97 4.04
C ILE A 73 -6.43 -16.75 2.99
N ALA A 74 -7.45 -16.14 2.38
CA ALA A 74 -8.19 -16.77 1.29
C ALA A 74 -7.29 -17.03 0.08
N ALA A 75 -6.42 -16.09 -0.27
CA ALA A 75 -5.45 -16.25 -1.35
C ALA A 75 -4.48 -17.41 -1.08
N ASP A 76 -3.96 -17.59 0.14
CA ASP A 76 -3.08 -18.71 0.49
C ASP A 76 -3.79 -20.06 0.32
N LYS A 77 -5.07 -20.17 0.73
CA LYS A 77 -5.86 -21.39 0.56
C LYS A 77 -6.13 -21.74 -0.90
N ILE A 78 -6.20 -20.73 -1.77
CA ILE A 78 -6.50 -20.88 -3.19
C ILE A 78 -5.21 -21.05 -4.00
N ALA A 79 -4.10 -20.51 -3.54
CA ALA A 79 -2.81 -20.48 -4.21
C ALA A 79 -2.27 -21.84 -4.75
N PRO A 80 -2.53 -23.00 -4.11
CA PRO A 80 -2.14 -24.30 -4.65
C PRO A 80 -2.84 -24.67 -5.97
N PHE A 81 -3.98 -24.05 -6.27
CA PHE A 81 -4.77 -24.35 -7.46
C PHE A 81 -4.55 -23.31 -8.54
N VAL A 82 -3.72 -23.63 -9.53
CA VAL A 82 -3.38 -22.73 -10.64
C VAL A 82 -4.62 -22.22 -11.37
N GLY A 83 -4.70 -20.92 -11.60
CA GLY A 83 -5.81 -20.24 -12.28
C GLY A 83 -6.97 -19.85 -11.37
N ARG A 84 -7.07 -20.38 -10.15
CA ARG A 84 -8.16 -20.05 -9.22
C ARG A 84 -7.99 -18.70 -8.55
N LEU A 85 -6.77 -18.25 -8.33
CA LEU A 85 -6.53 -16.91 -7.75
C LEU A 85 -7.08 -15.82 -8.67
N GLY A 86 -6.79 -15.89 -9.96
CA GLY A 86 -7.29 -14.94 -10.93
C GLY A 86 -8.82 -14.96 -11.06
N VAL A 87 -9.46 -16.14 -10.96
CA VAL A 87 -10.93 -16.25 -10.94
C VAL A 87 -11.50 -15.63 -9.67
N PHE A 88 -10.94 -15.96 -8.50
CA PHE A 88 -11.36 -15.41 -7.22
C PHE A 88 -11.27 -13.86 -7.19
N VAL A 89 -10.12 -13.31 -7.53
CA VAL A 89 -9.93 -11.86 -7.57
C VAL A 89 -10.84 -11.23 -8.63
N GLY A 90 -10.94 -11.82 -9.83
CA GLY A 90 -11.78 -11.32 -10.90
C GLY A 90 -13.27 -11.26 -10.54
N THR A 91 -13.79 -12.30 -9.88
CA THR A 91 -15.18 -12.32 -9.42
C THR A 91 -15.46 -11.24 -8.38
N LEU A 92 -14.62 -11.13 -7.35
CA LEU A 92 -14.76 -10.09 -6.33
C LEU A 92 -14.60 -8.68 -6.93
N THR A 93 -13.67 -8.50 -7.86
CA THR A 93 -13.51 -7.22 -8.55
C THR A 93 -14.71 -6.85 -9.40
N THR A 94 -15.38 -7.82 -10.02
CA THR A 94 -16.63 -7.56 -10.78
C THR A 94 -17.70 -6.97 -9.86
N VAL A 95 -17.90 -7.57 -8.68
CA VAL A 95 -18.85 -7.04 -7.69
C VAL A 95 -18.40 -5.68 -7.17
N SER A 96 -17.11 -5.54 -6.89
CA SER A 96 -16.49 -4.29 -6.44
C SER A 96 -16.71 -3.15 -7.44
N CYS A 97 -16.40 -3.38 -8.72
CA CYS A 97 -16.57 -2.38 -9.77
C CYS A 97 -18.06 -2.05 -10.03
N ALA A 98 -18.94 -3.02 -9.94
CA ALA A 98 -20.39 -2.77 -10.07
C ALA A 98 -20.89 -1.85 -8.95
N ALA A 99 -20.50 -2.13 -7.69
CA ALA A 99 -20.86 -1.29 -6.55
C ALA A 99 -20.25 0.11 -6.67
N PHE A 100 -18.96 0.21 -7.06
CA PHE A 100 -18.25 1.47 -7.25
C PHE A 100 -18.90 2.34 -8.33
N VAL A 101 -19.17 1.78 -9.51
CA VAL A 101 -19.79 2.49 -10.64
C VAL A 101 -21.22 2.94 -10.28
N ALA A 102 -21.94 2.19 -9.45
CA ALA A 102 -23.29 2.55 -9.03
C ALA A 102 -23.35 3.77 -8.08
N LEU A 103 -22.28 4.07 -7.33
CA LEU A 103 -22.27 5.14 -6.31
C LEU A 103 -22.78 6.51 -6.81
N PRO A 104 -22.32 7.07 -7.95
CA PRO A 104 -22.79 8.38 -8.43
C PRO A 104 -24.23 8.38 -8.97
N PHE A 105 -24.88 7.22 -9.07
CA PHE A 105 -26.25 7.10 -9.59
C PHE A 105 -27.31 6.91 -8.49
N VAL A 106 -26.89 6.80 -7.22
CA VAL A 106 -27.80 6.51 -6.10
C VAL A 106 -28.65 7.72 -5.72
N ALA A 107 -28.19 8.94 -5.95
CA ALA A 107 -28.86 10.16 -5.49
C ALA A 107 -30.30 10.37 -6.03
N GLY A 108 -30.74 9.63 -7.00
CA GLY A 108 -32.10 9.70 -7.55
C GLY A 108 -33.02 8.53 -7.15
N THR A 109 -32.57 7.62 -6.28
CA THR A 109 -33.28 6.36 -6.00
C THR A 109 -34.40 6.46 -4.95
N GLY A 110 -34.74 7.67 -4.48
CA GLY A 110 -35.85 7.89 -3.55
C GLY A 110 -35.44 7.90 -2.07
N PRO A 111 -36.38 7.63 -1.14
CA PRO A 111 -36.17 7.85 0.30
C PRO A 111 -35.08 6.98 0.93
N ASN A 112 -34.69 5.88 0.27
CA ASN A 112 -33.66 4.96 0.77
C ASN A 112 -32.27 5.23 0.17
N ALA A 113 -32.05 6.34 -0.58
CA ALA A 113 -30.81 6.65 -1.24
C ALA A 113 -29.59 6.62 -0.29
N GLN A 114 -29.71 7.15 0.91
CA GLN A 114 -28.66 7.13 1.92
C GLN A 114 -28.27 5.69 2.33
N ALA A 115 -29.24 4.81 2.55
CA ALA A 115 -29.00 3.43 2.94
C ALA A 115 -28.31 2.67 1.79
N TRP A 116 -28.78 2.84 0.55
CA TRP A 116 -28.13 2.25 -0.63
C TRP A 116 -26.71 2.75 -0.83
N PHE A 117 -26.47 4.03 -0.63
CA PHE A 117 -25.14 4.63 -0.74
C PHE A 117 -24.15 3.96 0.22
N ILE A 118 -24.51 3.87 1.50
CA ILE A 118 -23.67 3.20 2.52
C ILE A 118 -23.51 1.71 2.21
N ALA A 119 -24.56 1.02 1.80
CA ALA A 119 -24.48 -0.41 1.45
C ALA A 119 -23.52 -0.65 0.28
N LEU A 120 -23.57 0.17 -0.77
CA LEU A 120 -22.66 0.07 -1.91
C LEU A 120 -21.21 0.35 -1.51
N ILE A 121 -20.97 1.34 -0.64
CA ILE A 121 -19.62 1.59 -0.10
C ILE A 121 -19.11 0.36 0.64
N VAL A 122 -19.88 -0.21 1.55
CA VAL A 122 -19.50 -1.40 2.33
C VAL A 122 -19.19 -2.59 1.39
N ILE A 123 -20.06 -2.84 0.41
CA ILE A 123 -19.83 -3.92 -0.58
C ILE A 123 -18.54 -3.67 -1.36
N TRP A 124 -18.35 -2.43 -1.85
CA TRP A 124 -17.16 -2.05 -2.59
C TRP A 124 -15.89 -2.23 -1.76
N VAL A 125 -15.85 -1.71 -0.52
CA VAL A 125 -14.68 -1.77 0.35
C VAL A 125 -14.32 -3.22 0.69
N ILE A 126 -15.29 -4.05 1.10
CA ILE A 126 -15.05 -5.47 1.41
C ILE A 126 -14.47 -6.20 0.21
N THR A 127 -15.09 -6.04 -0.97
CA THR A 127 -14.70 -6.79 -2.16
C THR A 127 -13.41 -6.27 -2.80
N SER A 128 -13.11 -4.98 -2.66
CA SER A 128 -11.89 -4.36 -3.19
C SER A 128 -10.62 -4.79 -2.44
N SER A 129 -10.72 -5.29 -1.21
CA SER A 129 -9.59 -5.90 -0.48
C SER A 129 -8.95 -7.07 -1.25
N ALA A 130 -9.71 -7.73 -2.14
CA ALA A 130 -9.17 -8.77 -3.02
C ALA A 130 -8.13 -8.25 -4.04
N LEU A 131 -8.06 -6.94 -4.26
CA LEU A 131 -7.08 -6.30 -5.16
C LEU A 131 -5.80 -5.86 -4.45
N ARG A 132 -5.75 -5.91 -3.13
CA ARG A 132 -4.62 -5.41 -2.33
C ARG A 132 -3.57 -6.50 -2.08
N ALA A 133 -3.84 -7.44 -1.18
CA ALA A 133 -2.89 -8.51 -0.84
C ALA A 133 -2.87 -9.67 -1.85
N PRO A 134 -3.99 -10.24 -2.34
CA PRO A 134 -3.99 -11.44 -3.16
C PRO A 134 -3.12 -11.39 -4.42
N PRO A 135 -3.11 -10.32 -5.25
CA PRO A 135 -2.26 -10.27 -6.44
C PRO A 135 -0.76 -10.30 -6.12
N LEU A 136 -0.36 -9.76 -4.96
CA LEU A 136 1.04 -9.72 -4.55
C LEU A 136 1.58 -11.10 -4.12
N THR A 137 0.72 -12.08 -3.86
CA THR A 137 1.14 -13.47 -3.62
C THR A 137 1.84 -14.08 -4.82
N LEU A 138 1.60 -13.54 -6.03
CA LEU A 138 2.33 -13.96 -7.24
C LEU A 138 3.83 -13.69 -7.15
N LEU A 139 4.27 -12.72 -6.37
CA LEU A 139 5.68 -12.41 -6.16
C LEU A 139 6.43 -13.62 -5.56
N GLY A 140 5.85 -14.27 -4.55
CA GLY A 140 6.42 -15.45 -3.90
C GLY A 140 6.46 -16.70 -4.79
N LYS A 141 5.62 -16.77 -5.83
CA LYS A 141 5.56 -17.88 -6.77
C LYS A 141 6.66 -17.85 -7.84
N HIS A 142 7.39 -16.74 -7.98
CA HIS A 142 8.45 -16.64 -8.97
C HIS A 142 9.65 -17.54 -8.64
N ARG A 143 10.13 -18.26 -9.66
CA ARG A 143 11.27 -19.17 -9.56
C ARG A 143 12.58 -18.46 -9.21
N ALA A 144 12.76 -17.26 -9.75
CA ALA A 144 13.94 -16.45 -9.54
C ALA A 144 13.81 -15.62 -8.24
N LYS A 145 13.96 -16.26 -7.07
CA LYS A 145 13.90 -15.56 -5.77
C LYS A 145 14.79 -14.31 -5.69
N PRO A 146 15.99 -14.26 -6.30
CA PRO A 146 16.80 -13.04 -6.35
C PRO A 146 16.16 -11.86 -7.10
N ALA A 147 15.12 -12.09 -7.92
CA ALA A 147 14.38 -11.03 -8.61
C ALA A 147 13.21 -10.44 -7.76
N ILE A 148 12.83 -11.08 -6.65
CA ILE A 148 11.69 -10.66 -5.83
C ILE A 148 11.82 -9.20 -5.36
N PRO A 149 12.97 -8.69 -4.88
CA PRO A 149 13.06 -7.29 -4.48
C PRO A 149 12.76 -6.31 -5.62
N PHE A 150 13.26 -6.59 -6.83
CA PHE A 150 12.97 -5.78 -8.02
C PHE A 150 11.49 -5.87 -8.43
N LEU A 151 10.90 -7.06 -8.39
CA LEU A 151 9.48 -7.26 -8.64
C LEU A 151 8.61 -6.51 -7.62
N SER A 152 9.02 -6.48 -6.34
CA SER A 152 8.33 -5.74 -5.29
C SER A 152 8.41 -4.23 -5.54
N ALA A 153 9.57 -3.71 -6.00
CA ALA A 153 9.71 -2.32 -6.41
C ALA A 153 8.79 -1.97 -7.59
N LEU A 154 8.74 -2.82 -8.63
CA LEU A 154 7.82 -2.64 -9.76
C LEU A 154 6.36 -2.68 -9.30
N ALA A 155 5.97 -3.64 -8.46
CA ALA A 155 4.59 -3.73 -7.97
C ALA A 155 4.17 -2.48 -7.18
N MET A 156 5.07 -1.92 -6.35
CA MET A 156 4.79 -0.71 -5.58
C MET A 156 4.89 0.59 -6.40
N LEU A 157 5.53 0.55 -7.58
CA LEU A 157 5.62 1.70 -8.48
C LEU A 157 4.24 2.28 -8.81
N GLY A 158 3.26 1.42 -9.11
CA GLY A 158 1.90 1.85 -9.42
C GLY A 158 1.23 2.60 -8.28
N TYR A 159 1.42 2.11 -7.04
CA TYR A 159 0.94 2.78 -5.84
C TYR A 159 1.57 4.18 -5.67
N GLY A 160 2.89 4.28 -5.82
CA GLY A 160 3.61 5.55 -5.71
C GLY A 160 3.29 6.53 -6.84
N LEU A 161 3.10 6.06 -8.08
CA LEU A 161 2.66 6.91 -9.20
C LEU A 161 1.26 7.49 -8.96
N ALA A 162 0.32 6.66 -8.47
CA ALA A 162 -1.00 7.16 -8.11
C ALA A 162 -0.92 8.23 -7.01
N GLY A 163 -0.09 8.00 -5.98
CA GLY A 163 0.15 8.98 -4.93
C GLY A 163 0.70 10.31 -5.45
N ALA A 164 1.63 10.26 -6.42
CA ALA A 164 2.19 11.46 -7.05
C ALA A 164 1.16 12.25 -7.87
N VAL A 165 0.23 11.56 -8.54
CA VAL A 165 -0.78 12.20 -9.40
C VAL A 165 -2.01 12.64 -8.60
N SER A 166 -2.30 12.01 -7.45
CA SER A 166 -3.52 12.25 -6.66
C SER A 166 -3.78 13.73 -6.30
N PRO A 167 -2.80 14.55 -5.85
CA PRO A 167 -3.05 15.95 -5.53
C PRO A 167 -3.51 16.76 -6.74
N TYR A 168 -2.91 16.50 -7.91
CA TYR A 168 -3.29 17.15 -9.17
C TYR A 168 -4.71 16.74 -9.60
N LEU A 169 -5.05 15.43 -9.51
CA LEU A 169 -6.40 14.95 -9.80
C LEU A 169 -7.45 15.60 -8.91
N GLY A 170 -7.13 15.86 -7.65
CA GLY A 170 -8.01 16.56 -6.72
C GLY A 170 -8.42 17.95 -7.21
N VAL A 171 -7.55 18.65 -7.92
CA VAL A 171 -7.85 19.96 -8.53
C VAL A 171 -8.66 19.80 -9.80
N VAL A 172 -8.23 18.93 -10.71
CA VAL A 172 -8.86 18.74 -12.04
C VAL A 172 -10.28 18.19 -11.93
N LEU A 173 -10.49 17.19 -11.06
CA LEU A 173 -11.76 16.49 -10.98
C LEU A 173 -12.79 17.17 -10.07
N ARG A 174 -12.39 18.14 -9.25
CA ARG A 174 -13.29 18.75 -8.22
C ARG A 174 -14.63 19.23 -8.78
N ASN A 175 -14.62 19.84 -9.95
CA ASN A 175 -15.80 20.47 -10.56
C ASN A 175 -16.48 19.59 -11.62
N GLU A 176 -15.91 18.44 -11.94
CA GLU A 176 -16.44 17.55 -12.97
C GLU A 176 -17.61 16.70 -12.46
N ASP A 177 -18.40 16.16 -13.39
CA ASP A 177 -19.45 15.19 -13.06
C ASP A 177 -18.80 13.87 -12.60
N PRO A 178 -19.12 13.34 -11.41
CA PRO A 178 -18.52 12.12 -10.89
C PRO A 178 -18.81 10.87 -11.72
N ARG A 179 -19.88 10.84 -12.51
CA ARG A 179 -20.33 9.65 -13.24
C ARG A 179 -19.26 9.11 -14.18
N LEU A 180 -18.68 10.00 -14.98
CA LEU A 180 -17.67 9.60 -15.97
C LEU A 180 -16.36 9.09 -15.33
N PRO A 181 -15.74 9.78 -14.36
CA PRO A 181 -14.57 9.27 -13.65
C PRO A 181 -14.81 7.91 -12.96
N PHE A 182 -15.98 7.69 -12.34
CA PHE A 182 -16.31 6.41 -11.72
C PHE A 182 -16.45 5.29 -12.75
N VAL A 183 -17.14 5.52 -13.87
CA VAL A 183 -17.29 4.52 -14.93
C VAL A 183 -15.94 4.18 -15.55
N ILE A 184 -15.12 5.17 -15.91
CA ILE A 184 -13.80 4.93 -16.50
C ILE A 184 -12.92 4.15 -15.53
N SER A 185 -12.82 4.59 -14.27
CA SER A 185 -12.00 3.90 -13.25
C SER A 185 -12.47 2.47 -13.02
N GLY A 186 -13.79 2.25 -12.91
CA GLY A 186 -14.36 0.91 -12.71
C GLY A 186 -14.12 -0.03 -13.90
N VAL A 187 -14.32 0.44 -15.12
CA VAL A 187 -14.11 -0.37 -16.34
C VAL A 187 -12.63 -0.71 -16.52
N VAL A 188 -11.73 0.27 -16.40
CA VAL A 188 -10.28 0.03 -16.54
C VAL A 188 -9.79 -0.92 -15.47
N LEU A 189 -10.24 -0.77 -14.21
CA LEU A 189 -9.90 -1.66 -13.12
C LEU A 189 -10.40 -3.10 -13.38
N LEU A 190 -11.63 -3.25 -13.82
CA LEU A 190 -12.20 -4.56 -14.13
C LEU A 190 -11.42 -5.28 -15.24
N ILE A 191 -11.14 -4.60 -16.36
CA ILE A 191 -10.35 -5.16 -17.48
C ILE A 191 -8.96 -5.58 -16.97
N THR A 192 -8.31 -4.72 -16.18
CA THR A 192 -6.99 -5.00 -15.62
C THR A 192 -7.03 -6.20 -14.68
N ALA A 193 -8.01 -6.29 -13.79
CA ALA A 193 -8.12 -7.39 -12.83
C ALA A 193 -8.45 -8.74 -13.51
N LEU A 194 -9.28 -8.75 -14.55
CA LEU A 194 -9.60 -9.98 -15.30
C LEU A 194 -8.36 -10.55 -16.02
N ALA A 195 -7.38 -9.71 -16.35
CA ALA A 195 -6.11 -10.18 -16.91
C ALA A 195 -5.26 -10.98 -15.92
N LEU A 196 -5.51 -10.90 -14.60
CA LEU A 196 -4.79 -11.62 -13.56
C LEU A 196 -4.73 -13.14 -13.82
N SER A 197 -5.83 -13.73 -14.29
CA SER A 197 -5.88 -15.17 -14.62
C SER A 197 -4.89 -15.58 -15.71
N ARG A 198 -4.58 -14.68 -16.66
CA ARG A 198 -3.56 -14.94 -17.69
C ARG A 198 -2.16 -14.84 -17.13
N VAL A 199 -1.91 -13.82 -16.28
CA VAL A 199 -0.61 -13.62 -15.63
C VAL A 199 -0.30 -14.78 -14.68
N GLU A 200 -1.26 -15.20 -13.85
CA GLU A 200 -1.11 -16.34 -12.95
C GLU A 200 -0.73 -17.63 -13.69
N ARG A 201 -1.39 -17.93 -14.80
CA ARG A 201 -1.06 -19.10 -15.63
C ARG A 201 0.31 -18.97 -16.27
N GLY A 202 0.75 -17.78 -16.63
CA GLY A 202 2.10 -17.50 -17.11
C GLY A 202 3.16 -17.84 -16.06
N VAL A 203 3.00 -17.31 -14.86
CA VAL A 203 3.89 -17.56 -13.71
C VAL A 203 3.93 -19.07 -13.38
N ALA A 204 2.77 -19.73 -13.35
CA ALA A 204 2.67 -21.15 -13.02
C ALA A 204 3.37 -22.08 -14.02
N ARG A 205 3.43 -21.72 -15.32
CA ARG A 205 4.16 -22.50 -16.34
C ARG A 205 5.68 -22.48 -16.13
N GLU A 206 6.17 -21.44 -15.51
CA GLU A 206 7.60 -21.22 -15.26
C GLU A 206 8.04 -21.67 -13.86
N SER A 207 7.08 -21.88 -12.97
CA SER A 207 7.31 -22.31 -11.58
C SER A 207 7.31 -23.84 -11.47
N PRO A 208 8.10 -24.43 -10.55
CA PRO A 208 7.99 -25.86 -10.25
C PRO A 208 6.57 -26.18 -9.76
N PRO A 209 6.09 -27.43 -9.93
CA PRO A 209 4.81 -27.85 -9.38
C PRO A 209 4.78 -27.52 -7.88
N PRO A 210 3.62 -27.08 -7.35
CA PRO A 210 3.50 -26.74 -5.94
C PRO A 210 3.96 -27.92 -5.10
N SER A 211 4.91 -27.70 -4.21
CA SER A 211 5.22 -28.64 -3.14
C SER A 211 3.93 -28.93 -2.39
N LYS A 212 3.72 -30.21 -2.00
CA LYS A 212 2.54 -30.68 -1.28
C LYS A 212 2.11 -29.65 -0.22
N PRO A 213 0.78 -29.47 0.04
CA PRO A 213 0.32 -28.58 1.08
C PRO A 213 1.10 -28.85 2.36
N THR A 214 1.94 -27.93 2.76
CA THR A 214 2.70 -28.07 4.00
C THR A 214 1.70 -28.01 5.15
N GLU A 215 1.90 -28.90 6.10
CA GLU A 215 1.13 -29.02 7.35
C GLU A 215 0.63 -27.70 7.91
N VAL A 216 -0.51 -27.80 8.61
CA VAL A 216 -1.19 -26.74 9.37
C VAL A 216 -0.27 -25.57 9.72
N ALA A 217 -0.62 -24.38 9.24
CA ALA A 217 0.14 -23.16 9.43
C ALA A 217 0.57 -23.05 10.92
N LYS A 218 1.88 -23.16 11.18
CA LYS A 218 2.46 -23.00 12.51
C LYS A 218 2.08 -21.61 13.06
N PRO A 219 1.83 -21.49 14.37
CA PRO A 219 1.59 -20.17 14.97
C PRO A 219 2.72 -19.21 14.60
N LEU A 220 2.37 -17.96 14.31
CA LEU A 220 3.35 -16.91 14.03
C LEU A 220 4.34 -16.82 15.20
N GLY A 221 5.62 -17.08 14.94
CA GLY A 221 6.67 -16.92 15.94
C GLY A 221 6.85 -15.46 16.37
N ARG A 222 7.74 -15.19 17.31
CA ARG A 222 8.00 -13.82 17.83
C ARG A 222 8.41 -12.82 16.75
N VAL A 223 9.22 -13.24 15.78
CA VAL A 223 9.77 -12.34 14.74
C VAL A 223 8.71 -11.78 13.80
N PRO A 224 7.77 -12.57 13.25
CA PRO A 224 6.66 -12.02 12.47
C PRO A 224 5.78 -11.06 13.27
N VAL A 225 5.57 -11.30 14.56
CA VAL A 225 4.78 -10.40 15.42
C VAL A 225 5.48 -9.04 15.57
N ILE A 226 6.77 -9.04 15.87
CA ILE A 226 7.54 -7.79 16.01
C ILE A 226 7.64 -7.07 14.66
N PHE A 227 7.79 -7.80 13.55
CA PHE A 227 7.78 -7.23 12.21
C PHE A 227 6.45 -6.50 11.92
N ILE A 228 5.30 -7.12 12.20
CA ILE A 228 3.99 -6.50 11.99
C ILE A 228 3.79 -5.30 12.93
N ALA A 229 4.20 -5.40 14.20
CA ALA A 229 4.17 -4.28 15.14
C ALA A 229 5.03 -3.10 14.63
N SER A 230 6.24 -3.37 14.13
CA SER A 230 7.09 -2.34 13.52
C SER A 230 6.42 -1.74 12.28
N MET A 231 5.74 -2.56 11.48
CA MET A 231 5.01 -2.07 10.30
C MET A 231 3.86 -1.13 10.66
N VAL A 232 3.10 -1.43 11.73
CA VAL A 232 2.06 -0.53 12.25
C VAL A 232 2.66 0.81 12.66
N ILE A 233 3.78 0.78 13.41
CA ILE A 233 4.44 2.00 13.89
C ILE A 233 5.01 2.82 12.71
N LEU A 234 5.67 2.19 11.74
CA LEU A 234 6.17 2.86 10.52
C LEU A 234 5.03 3.46 9.72
N ALA A 235 3.93 2.72 9.55
CA ALA A 235 2.74 3.19 8.84
C ALA A 235 2.08 4.37 9.56
N LEU A 236 2.03 4.35 10.90
CA LEU A 236 1.51 5.48 11.69
C LEU A 236 2.39 6.72 11.49
N GLY A 237 3.72 6.57 11.56
CA GLY A 237 4.66 7.66 11.27
C GLY A 237 4.43 8.26 9.88
N PHE A 238 4.27 7.42 8.84
CA PHE A 238 3.93 7.86 7.49
C PHE A 238 2.60 8.62 7.45
N GLN A 239 1.56 8.08 8.07
CA GLN A 239 0.22 8.68 8.05
C GLN A 239 0.20 10.05 8.77
N LEU A 240 0.91 10.20 9.87
CA LEU A 240 1.02 11.47 10.58
C LEU A 240 1.87 12.47 9.77
N HIS A 241 3.02 12.04 9.25
CA HIS A 241 3.90 12.92 8.47
C HIS A 241 3.23 13.38 7.18
N PHE A 242 2.86 12.44 6.30
CA PHE A 242 2.31 12.79 4.98
C PHE A 242 0.87 13.27 5.07
N GLY A 243 0.02 12.63 5.88
CA GLY A 243 -1.40 12.88 5.95
C GLY A 243 -1.83 14.07 6.82
N ILE A 244 -0.97 14.55 7.72
CA ILE A 244 -1.25 15.71 8.59
C ILE A 244 -0.21 16.81 8.38
N ASN A 245 1.09 16.48 8.51
CA ASN A 245 2.14 17.49 8.65
C ASN A 245 2.63 18.06 7.31
N SER A 246 2.76 17.25 6.25
CA SER A 246 3.42 17.67 5.01
C SER A 246 2.80 18.91 4.37
N ALA A 247 1.47 18.96 4.25
CA ALA A 247 0.79 20.12 3.70
C ALA A 247 1.01 21.37 4.58
N LEU A 248 0.94 21.21 5.92
CA LEU A 248 1.15 22.30 6.86
C LEU A 248 2.59 22.84 6.79
N PHE A 249 3.58 21.95 6.56
CA PHE A 249 4.98 22.35 6.40
C PHE A 249 5.20 23.16 5.12
N PHE A 250 4.62 22.72 4.00
CA PHE A 250 4.70 23.47 2.74
C PHE A 250 4.01 24.84 2.84
N LEU A 251 2.86 24.93 3.50
CA LEU A 251 2.15 26.20 3.70
C LEU A 251 2.90 27.22 4.57
N ARG A 252 4.04 26.87 5.17
CA ARG A 252 4.95 27.86 5.78
C ARG A 252 5.74 28.67 4.76
N PHE A 253 5.86 28.19 3.51
CA PHE A 253 6.75 28.73 2.48
C PHE A 253 6.09 28.88 1.11
N ALA A 254 4.88 28.38 0.92
CA ALA A 254 4.20 28.26 -0.37
C ALA A 254 2.70 28.54 -0.24
N GLU A 255 2.07 28.93 -1.31
CA GLU A 255 0.63 29.16 -1.38
C GLU A 255 -0.18 27.86 -1.51
N PRO A 256 -1.48 27.83 -1.10
CA PRO A 256 -2.30 26.61 -1.16
C PRO A 256 -2.45 25.98 -2.54
N ASP A 257 -2.42 26.76 -3.61
CA ASP A 257 -2.52 26.29 -4.99
C ASP A 257 -1.22 25.63 -5.50
N GLU A 258 -0.08 25.88 -4.85
CA GLU A 258 1.18 25.21 -5.14
C GLU A 258 1.27 23.79 -4.57
N LEU A 259 0.43 23.44 -3.58
CA LEU A 259 0.45 22.12 -2.93
C LEU A 259 0.26 20.95 -3.93
N GLN A 260 -0.48 21.15 -5.00
CA GLN A 260 -0.67 20.14 -6.04
C GLN A 260 0.66 19.73 -6.73
N TRP A 261 1.67 20.61 -6.72
CA TRP A 261 3.00 20.37 -7.28
C TRP A 261 4.03 19.97 -6.24
N LEU A 262 3.86 20.41 -4.99
CA LEU A 262 4.80 20.18 -3.90
C LEU A 262 4.59 18.82 -3.21
N LEU A 263 3.34 18.43 -2.96
CA LEU A 263 3.04 17.12 -2.35
C LEU A 263 3.52 15.91 -3.17
N PRO A 264 3.51 15.92 -4.51
CA PRO A 264 4.11 14.87 -5.33
C PRO A 264 5.59 14.60 -5.07
N VAL A 265 6.36 15.55 -4.56
CA VAL A 265 7.80 15.41 -4.29
C VAL A 265 8.10 14.21 -3.40
N PHE A 266 7.30 13.98 -2.37
CA PHE A 266 7.38 12.79 -1.52
C PHE A 266 7.25 11.50 -2.33
N TRP A 267 6.25 11.41 -3.20
CA TRP A 267 6.00 10.23 -4.02
C TRP A 267 7.01 10.03 -5.15
N ILE A 268 7.62 11.11 -5.64
CA ILE A 268 8.74 11.04 -6.59
C ILE A 268 9.93 10.37 -5.91
N GLY A 269 10.29 10.80 -4.68
CA GLY A 269 11.31 10.15 -3.87
C GLY A 269 11.01 8.67 -3.62
N PHE A 270 9.77 8.36 -3.24
CA PHE A 270 9.26 6.99 -3.08
C PHE A 270 9.55 6.12 -4.32
N ASN A 271 9.15 6.59 -5.50
CA ASN A 271 9.27 5.82 -6.74
C ASN A 271 10.73 5.61 -7.18
N ILE A 272 11.57 6.62 -7.05
CA ILE A 272 12.96 6.56 -7.51
C ILE A 272 13.80 5.64 -6.62
N ALA A 273 13.68 5.77 -5.30
CA ALA A 273 14.57 5.10 -4.36
C ALA A 273 14.35 3.59 -4.25
N MET A 274 13.16 3.08 -4.57
CA MET A 274 12.87 1.65 -4.49
C MET A 274 13.76 0.80 -5.40
N PHE A 275 14.14 1.30 -6.58
CA PHE A 275 14.94 0.53 -7.55
C PHE A 275 16.37 0.29 -7.05
N PRO A 276 17.18 1.28 -6.69
CA PRO A 276 18.49 1.03 -6.10
C PRO A 276 18.39 0.26 -4.77
N ALA A 277 17.37 0.53 -3.94
CA ALA A 277 17.14 -0.21 -2.71
C ALA A 277 16.87 -1.70 -2.97
N SER A 278 16.20 -2.08 -4.06
CA SER A 278 15.96 -3.47 -4.42
C SER A 278 17.24 -4.28 -4.60
N VAL A 279 18.30 -3.64 -5.12
CA VAL A 279 19.64 -4.26 -5.24
C VAL A 279 20.24 -4.47 -3.84
N ILE A 280 20.11 -3.52 -2.94
CA ILE A 280 20.61 -3.65 -1.56
C ILE A 280 19.85 -4.75 -0.81
N VAL A 281 18.51 -4.82 -0.96
CA VAL A 281 17.67 -5.86 -0.36
C VAL A 281 18.12 -7.26 -0.80
N LYS A 282 18.46 -7.42 -2.07
CA LYS A 282 18.97 -8.70 -2.61
C LYS A 282 20.23 -9.19 -1.88
N HIS A 283 21.10 -8.28 -1.45
CA HIS A 283 22.38 -8.62 -0.83
C HIS A 283 22.37 -8.59 0.70
N ARG A 284 21.62 -7.67 1.31
CA ARG A 284 21.60 -7.41 2.75
C ARG A 284 20.32 -7.91 3.45
N GLY A 285 19.29 -8.24 2.67
CA GLY A 285 17.97 -8.64 3.20
C GLY A 285 17.06 -7.44 3.50
N GLY A 286 15.75 -7.73 3.45
CA GLY A 286 14.70 -6.69 3.57
C GLY A 286 14.65 -6.02 4.94
N LEU A 287 14.88 -6.75 6.04
CA LEU A 287 14.81 -6.19 7.40
C LEU A 287 15.86 -5.11 7.65
N ILE A 288 17.10 -5.32 7.16
CA ILE A 288 18.19 -4.34 7.31
C ILE A 288 17.84 -3.06 6.53
N VAL A 289 17.42 -3.21 5.27
CA VAL A 289 17.08 -2.05 4.44
C VAL A 289 15.88 -1.30 5.01
N MET A 290 14.86 -2.01 5.49
CA MET A 290 13.67 -1.43 6.11
C MET A 290 14.04 -0.64 7.39
N GLY A 291 14.90 -1.20 8.24
CA GLY A 291 15.35 -0.54 9.47
C GLY A 291 16.22 0.68 9.20
N ALA A 292 17.20 0.56 8.28
CA ALA A 292 18.06 1.70 7.88
C ALA A 292 17.24 2.82 7.21
N ALA A 293 16.28 2.46 6.35
CA ALA A 293 15.37 3.42 5.75
C ALA A 293 14.48 4.10 6.80
N GLY A 294 14.06 3.37 7.86
CA GLY A 294 13.33 3.95 8.99
C GLY A 294 14.11 5.06 9.68
N LEU A 295 15.39 4.82 9.99
CA LEU A 295 16.25 5.82 10.61
C LEU A 295 16.56 7.00 9.68
N LEU A 296 16.84 6.74 8.39
CA LEU A 296 17.03 7.80 7.40
C LEU A 296 15.76 8.66 7.24
N GLY A 297 14.61 8.01 7.20
CA GLY A 297 13.31 8.67 7.15
C GLY A 297 13.04 9.54 8.39
N ALA A 298 13.39 9.06 9.58
CA ALA A 298 13.28 9.83 10.81
C ALA A 298 14.11 11.10 10.75
N LEU A 299 15.36 11.02 10.25
CA LEU A 299 16.22 12.19 10.03
C LEU A 299 15.64 13.14 8.97
N ALA A 300 15.06 12.61 7.91
CA ALA A 300 14.41 13.43 6.88
C ALA A 300 13.17 14.15 7.40
N VAL A 301 12.34 13.48 8.19
CA VAL A 301 11.16 14.10 8.83
C VAL A 301 11.58 15.16 9.86
N LEU A 302 12.63 14.89 10.64
CA LEU A 302 13.23 15.89 11.53
C LEU A 302 13.73 17.09 10.74
N GLY A 303 14.42 16.88 9.61
CA GLY A 303 14.86 17.95 8.73
C GLY A 303 13.72 18.75 8.11
N ALA A 304 12.58 18.10 7.78
CA ALA A 304 11.39 18.78 7.27
C ALA A 304 10.76 19.69 8.34
N GLU A 305 10.75 19.24 9.59
CA GLU A 305 10.28 20.01 10.73
C GLU A 305 11.12 21.28 10.94
N LEU A 306 12.43 21.11 10.87
CA LEU A 306 13.41 22.18 11.10
C LEU A 306 13.72 23.01 9.84
N ALA A 307 13.01 22.77 8.73
CA ALA A 307 13.26 23.46 7.48
C ALA A 307 13.06 24.97 7.62
N GLY A 308 14.09 25.74 7.29
CA GLY A 308 14.09 27.21 7.31
C GLY A 308 13.70 27.84 5.97
N ASN A 309 13.52 27.03 4.90
CA ASN A 309 13.13 27.50 3.57
C ASN A 309 12.51 26.36 2.73
N LEU A 310 11.87 26.73 1.62
CA LEU A 310 11.18 25.79 0.73
C LEU A 310 12.14 24.74 0.14
N ASN A 311 13.35 25.12 -0.27
CA ASN A 311 14.30 24.19 -0.89
C ASN A 311 14.71 23.07 0.07
N MET A 312 15.01 23.42 1.33
CA MET A 312 15.32 22.44 2.37
C MET A 312 14.13 21.50 2.60
N LEU A 313 12.92 22.06 2.65
CA LEU A 313 11.70 21.26 2.83
C LEU A 313 11.47 20.29 1.65
N VAL A 314 11.64 20.74 0.41
CA VAL A 314 11.52 19.90 -0.80
C VAL A 314 12.51 18.72 -0.75
N VAL A 315 13.79 18.98 -0.40
CA VAL A 315 14.80 17.92 -0.28
C VAL A 315 14.44 16.93 0.82
N THR A 316 14.06 17.40 1.98
CA THR A 316 13.69 16.52 3.11
C THR A 316 12.42 15.71 2.85
N GLN A 317 11.43 16.28 2.18
CA GLN A 317 10.21 15.56 1.74
C GLN A 317 10.54 14.49 0.70
N PHE A 318 11.43 14.79 -0.26
CA PHE A 318 11.92 13.80 -1.22
C PHE A 318 12.61 12.63 -0.50
N VAL A 319 13.51 12.90 0.45
CA VAL A 319 14.22 11.84 1.21
C VAL A 319 13.27 11.07 2.11
N ALA A 320 12.29 11.72 2.74
CA ALA A 320 11.26 11.04 3.53
C ALA A 320 10.42 10.08 2.67
N GLY A 321 10.03 10.52 1.46
CA GLY A 321 9.35 9.67 0.49
C GLY A 321 10.23 8.50 0.02
N ALA A 322 11.51 8.76 -0.29
CA ALA A 322 12.48 7.74 -0.63
C ALA A 322 12.61 6.67 0.47
N ALA A 323 12.70 7.10 1.72
CA ALA A 323 12.76 6.19 2.87
C ALA A 323 11.49 5.34 2.99
N TRP A 324 10.31 5.96 2.85
CA TRP A 324 9.03 5.24 2.88
C TRP A 324 8.91 4.20 1.77
N GLY A 325 9.33 4.54 0.53
CA GLY A 325 9.39 3.60 -0.59
C GLY A 325 10.28 2.40 -0.31
N CYS A 326 11.48 2.65 0.22
CA CYS A 326 12.40 1.59 0.63
C CYS A 326 11.80 0.70 1.75
N MET A 327 11.15 1.28 2.76
CA MET A 327 10.50 0.53 3.84
C MET A 327 9.40 -0.39 3.30
N LEU A 328 8.46 0.15 2.51
CA LEU A 328 7.31 -0.60 2.02
C LEU A 328 7.71 -1.69 1.02
N MET A 329 8.57 -1.37 0.06
CA MET A 329 9.10 -2.33 -0.90
C MET A 329 9.87 -3.46 -0.18
N SER A 330 10.71 -3.12 0.79
CA SER A 330 11.48 -4.11 1.56
C SER A 330 10.60 -5.01 2.41
N ALA A 331 9.50 -4.47 2.96
CA ALA A 331 8.51 -5.25 3.69
C ALA A 331 7.87 -6.31 2.75
N ILE A 332 7.39 -5.91 1.59
CA ILE A 332 6.78 -6.83 0.62
C ILE A 332 7.82 -7.87 0.13
N ALA A 333 9.06 -7.44 -0.17
CA ALA A 333 10.11 -8.35 -0.60
C ALA A 333 10.49 -9.38 0.48
N ALA A 334 10.61 -8.97 1.73
CA ALA A 334 10.94 -9.86 2.83
C ALA A 334 9.89 -10.97 3.03
N LEU A 335 8.62 -10.65 2.79
CA LEU A 335 7.50 -11.59 2.91
C LEU A 335 7.43 -12.56 1.74
N ALA A 336 7.66 -12.08 0.52
CA ALA A 336 7.62 -12.91 -0.68
C ALA A 336 8.80 -13.89 -0.79
N ILE A 337 9.92 -13.65 -0.08
CA ILE A 337 11.08 -14.56 -0.03
C ILE A 337 10.84 -15.73 0.94
N GLY A 338 9.94 -15.57 1.94
CA GLY A 338 9.64 -16.61 2.92
C GLY A 338 8.89 -17.79 2.30
N ASP A 339 9.37 -19.02 2.52
CA ASP A 339 8.71 -20.27 2.07
C ASP A 339 7.71 -20.78 3.14
N SER A 340 6.94 -19.89 3.75
CA SER A 340 6.03 -20.28 4.85
C SER A 340 4.69 -20.85 4.39
N GLY A 341 4.34 -20.69 3.11
CA GLY A 341 3.00 -21.00 2.59
C GLY A 341 1.89 -20.10 3.13
N ALA A 342 2.26 -19.00 3.79
CA ALA A 342 1.36 -18.02 4.40
C ALA A 342 1.68 -16.59 3.92
N GLU A 343 2.25 -16.48 2.71
CA GLU A 343 2.67 -15.19 2.13
C GLU A 343 1.48 -14.23 2.00
N GLY A 344 0.33 -14.72 1.56
CA GLY A 344 -0.90 -13.93 1.43
C GLY A 344 -1.38 -13.40 2.77
N LYS A 345 -1.41 -14.24 3.81
CA LYS A 345 -1.76 -13.83 5.17
C LYS A 345 -0.85 -12.71 5.67
N VAL A 346 0.45 -12.82 5.46
CA VAL A 346 1.40 -11.83 6.00
C VAL A 346 1.37 -10.53 5.19
N VAL A 347 1.25 -10.61 3.86
CA VAL A 347 0.99 -9.42 3.01
C VAL A 347 -0.33 -8.76 3.41
N GLY A 348 -1.38 -9.54 3.66
CA GLY A 348 -2.66 -9.04 4.17
C GLY A 348 -2.50 -8.30 5.50
N LEU A 349 -1.71 -8.83 6.44
CA LEU A 349 -1.40 -8.17 7.70
C LEU A 349 -0.66 -6.83 7.52
N VAL A 350 0.24 -6.72 6.51
CA VAL A 350 0.88 -5.44 6.19
C VAL A 350 -0.16 -4.42 5.71
N PHE A 351 -1.06 -4.80 4.82
CA PHE A 351 -2.12 -3.89 4.36
C PHE A 351 -3.12 -3.56 5.48
N SER A 352 -3.45 -4.52 6.34
CA SER A 352 -4.24 -4.27 7.56
C SER A 352 -3.54 -3.26 8.49
N ALA A 353 -2.22 -3.34 8.64
CA ALA A 353 -1.43 -2.37 9.42
C ALA A 353 -1.48 -0.96 8.79
N LEU A 354 -1.41 -0.85 7.46
CA LEU A 354 -1.57 0.42 6.75
C LEU A 354 -2.99 1.00 6.96
N ALA A 355 -4.01 0.17 6.87
CA ALA A 355 -5.40 0.58 7.09
C ALA A 355 -5.63 1.02 8.54
N LEU A 356 -5.11 0.27 9.53
CA LEU A 356 -5.19 0.62 10.94
C LEU A 356 -4.51 1.97 11.24
N ALA A 357 -3.32 2.21 10.68
CA ALA A 357 -2.62 3.48 10.82
C ALA A 357 -3.40 4.64 10.18
N THR A 358 -4.03 4.40 9.02
CA THR A 358 -4.89 5.38 8.35
C THR A 358 -6.14 5.68 9.18
N PHE A 359 -6.76 4.64 9.75
CA PHE A 359 -7.88 4.78 10.68
C PHE A 359 -7.49 5.64 11.90
N ALA A 360 -6.35 5.33 12.53
CA ALA A 360 -5.88 6.08 13.70
C ALA A 360 -5.63 7.56 13.38
N ARG A 361 -5.03 7.88 12.22
CA ARG A 361 -4.88 9.25 11.74
C ARG A 361 -6.23 9.94 11.55
N MET A 362 -7.17 9.27 10.89
CA MET A 362 -8.50 9.83 10.65
C MET A 362 -9.26 10.05 11.96
N ALA A 363 -9.12 9.16 12.93
CA ALA A 363 -9.69 9.33 14.28
C ALA A 363 -9.09 10.54 15.00
N ALA A 364 -7.77 10.75 14.89
CA ALA A 364 -7.13 11.94 15.44
C ALA A 364 -7.66 13.24 14.82
N VAL A 365 -7.84 13.25 13.48
CA VAL A 365 -8.40 14.40 12.77
C VAL A 365 -9.87 14.61 13.14
N ALA A 366 -10.69 13.55 13.17
CA ALA A 366 -12.11 13.60 13.55
C ALA A 366 -12.30 14.09 15.00
N GLY A 367 -11.41 13.66 15.90
CA GLY A 367 -11.39 14.13 17.30
C GLY A 367 -10.83 15.54 17.47
N GLY A 368 -10.38 16.19 16.39
CA GLY A 368 -9.85 17.55 16.42
C GLY A 368 -8.51 17.70 17.14
N LEU A 369 -7.76 16.58 17.38
CA LEU A 369 -6.52 16.59 18.15
C LEU A 369 -5.49 17.58 17.59
N GLN A 370 -5.46 17.77 16.28
CA GLN A 370 -4.56 18.72 15.61
C GLN A 370 -4.86 20.20 15.96
N LYS A 371 -6.05 20.49 16.47
CA LYS A 371 -6.48 21.85 16.87
C LYS A 371 -6.24 22.13 18.35
N LEU A 372 -5.94 21.10 19.13
CA LEU A 372 -5.69 21.20 20.57
C LEU A 372 -4.21 21.49 20.81
N PRO A 373 -3.84 22.62 21.46
CA PRO A 373 -2.43 23.02 21.66
C PRO A 373 -1.59 21.96 22.38
N GLU A 374 -2.21 21.17 23.25
CA GLU A 374 -1.56 20.09 24.01
C GLU A 374 -1.16 18.88 23.14
N TYR A 375 -1.90 18.60 22.04
CA TYR A 375 -1.63 17.45 21.16
C TYR A 375 -0.93 17.84 19.86
N ALA A 376 -0.95 19.11 19.47
CA ALA A 376 -0.29 19.57 18.25
C ALA A 376 1.22 19.20 18.21
N PRO A 377 2.01 19.44 19.30
CA PRO A 377 3.42 19.01 19.32
C PRO A 377 3.58 17.49 19.25
N LEU A 378 2.68 16.71 19.86
CA LEU A 378 2.72 15.25 19.77
C LEU A 378 2.54 14.77 18.33
N LEU A 379 1.53 15.28 17.61
CA LEU A 379 1.28 14.90 16.21
C LEU A 379 2.43 15.34 15.30
N GLN A 380 3.07 16.44 15.61
CA GLN A 380 4.18 17.01 14.88
C GLN A 380 5.45 16.13 15.01
N TRP A 381 5.80 15.70 16.22
CA TRP A 381 7.02 14.96 16.52
C TRP A 381 6.87 13.43 16.48
N ALA A 382 5.64 12.91 16.60
CA ALA A 382 5.39 11.47 16.58
C ALA A 382 5.96 10.75 15.35
N PRO A 383 5.95 11.28 14.13
CA PRO A 383 6.55 10.61 12.98
C PRO A 383 8.05 10.32 13.16
N VAL A 384 8.81 11.26 13.73
CA VAL A 384 10.24 11.09 14.01
C VAL A 384 10.43 9.95 15.01
N ALA A 385 9.67 9.95 16.10
CA ALA A 385 9.73 8.90 17.13
C ALA A 385 9.33 7.54 16.56
N CYS A 386 8.22 7.46 15.81
CA CYS A 386 7.73 6.22 15.20
C CYS A 386 8.79 5.59 14.28
N TRP A 387 9.36 6.38 13.37
CA TRP A 387 10.34 5.86 12.41
C TRP A 387 11.69 5.53 13.06
N SER A 388 12.10 6.29 14.08
CA SER A 388 13.32 5.98 14.86
C SER A 388 13.18 4.68 15.63
N VAL A 389 12.09 4.53 16.40
CA VAL A 389 11.88 3.35 17.27
C VAL A 389 11.71 2.08 16.42
N ALA A 390 10.86 2.12 15.41
CA ALA A 390 10.63 0.96 14.56
C ALA A 390 11.87 0.63 13.70
N GLY A 391 12.56 1.64 13.17
CA GLY A 391 13.80 1.45 12.41
C GLY A 391 14.90 0.80 13.26
N ALA A 392 15.15 1.30 14.45
CA ALA A 392 16.12 0.72 15.39
C ALA A 392 15.72 -0.71 15.78
N GLY A 393 14.45 -0.94 16.11
CA GLY A 393 13.93 -2.27 16.47
C GLY A 393 14.15 -3.31 15.37
N LEU A 394 13.90 -2.95 14.11
CA LEU A 394 14.13 -3.83 12.95
C LEU A 394 15.61 -4.17 12.76
N LEU A 395 16.52 -3.21 12.98
CA LEU A 395 17.97 -3.47 12.91
C LEU A 395 18.44 -4.41 14.02
N VAL A 396 17.92 -4.26 15.25
CA VAL A 396 18.21 -5.17 16.36
C VAL A 396 17.77 -6.59 16.03
N ILE A 397 16.55 -6.77 15.48
CA ILE A 397 16.05 -8.10 15.06
C ILE A 397 16.93 -8.69 13.96
N ALA A 398 17.33 -7.87 12.98
CA ALA A 398 18.18 -8.33 11.89
C ALA A 398 19.55 -8.79 12.42
N ALA A 399 20.14 -8.07 13.37
CA ALA A 399 21.41 -8.43 14.00
C ALA A 399 21.30 -9.73 14.82
N SER A 400 20.25 -9.91 15.61
CA SER A 400 20.01 -11.13 16.40
C SER A 400 19.89 -12.37 15.52
N ARG A 401 19.16 -12.27 14.40
CA ARG A 401 19.06 -13.36 13.42
C ARG A 401 20.39 -13.73 12.76
N ALA A 402 21.23 -12.75 12.48
CA ALA A 402 22.55 -13.00 11.92
C ALA A 402 23.42 -13.78 12.91
N GLN A 403 23.36 -13.45 14.21
CA GLN A 403 24.09 -14.18 15.27
C GLN A 403 23.60 -15.62 15.43
N GLU A 404 22.26 -15.83 15.47
CA GLU A 404 21.69 -17.18 15.54
C GLU A 404 22.14 -18.06 14.35
N SER A 405 22.17 -17.50 13.15
CA SER A 405 22.60 -18.21 11.96
C SER A 405 24.08 -18.61 11.95
N LEU A 406 24.95 -17.80 12.59
CA LEU A 406 26.37 -18.11 12.78
C LEU A 406 26.57 -19.21 13.81
N GLN A 407 25.85 -19.17 14.93
CA GLN A 407 25.90 -20.20 15.97
C GLN A 407 25.45 -21.57 15.45
N VAL A 408 24.40 -21.63 14.63
CA VAL A 408 23.91 -22.89 14.02
C VAL A 408 24.92 -23.46 13.00
N ARG A 409 25.73 -22.61 12.37
CA ARG A 409 26.77 -23.05 11.42
C ARG A 409 28.09 -23.49 12.07
N GLY A 410 28.21 -23.36 13.38
CA GLY A 410 29.39 -23.80 14.15
C GLY A 410 30.64 -22.93 13.92
N VAL A 411 30.44 -21.68 13.56
CA VAL A 411 31.53 -20.68 13.42
C VAL A 411 31.49 -19.74 14.59
#